data_ed98215cc6f039839e37630c8294d5ac
#
_entry.id   ed98215cc6f039839e37630c8294d5ac
#
_cell.length_a   1.000
_cell.length_b   1.000
_cell.length_c   1.000
_cell.angle_alpha   90.00
_cell.angle_beta   90.00
_cell.angle_gamma   90.00
#
_symmetry.space_group_name_H-M   'P 1'
#
loop_
_entity.id
_entity.type
_entity.pdbx_description
1 polymer ?
#
loop_
_entity_poly.entity_id
_entity_poly.type
_entity_poly.pdbx_seq_one_letter_code
_entity_poly.pdbx_strand_id
1 'polypeptide(L)'
;AKDSNDHTAEAVLKMVAMGGTGTPLGNLKEMNIVPMSLSYEYDPCDYLKAQEFQLKRDNADFKKSRQDDLLNMQTGILGFKGHVHFVMGTPINDWLDELEDAPKGQFFGEIAQRMDREIYRNYRLFPGNYAAADLLRGNSDHATHYSADEKAHFEKYLKGQLAKIDIPNKDESFLRDRILEMYANPVFNHESVL
;
A
#
# COMPACT_ATOMS: atom_id res chain seq x y z
N ALA A 1 -1.05 -1.07 -11.27
CA ALA A 1 -1.27 -0.75 -9.87
C ALA A 1 -2.20 -1.79 -9.26
N LYS A 2 -1.78 -2.39 -8.17
CA LYS A 2 -2.64 -3.24 -7.35
C LYS A 2 -3.07 -2.52 -6.05
N ASP A 3 -2.82 -1.24 -5.95
CA ASP A 3 -2.25 -0.65 -4.75
C ASP A 3 -3.20 0.32 -4.07
N SER A 4 -4.48 0.08 -4.16
CA SER A 4 -5.37 0.70 -3.20
C SER A 4 -5.31 -0.01 -1.84
N ASN A 5 -4.94 -1.30 -1.81
CA ASN A 5 -4.80 -2.04 -0.56
C ASN A 5 -3.78 -3.19 -0.73
N ASP A 6 -2.60 -3.03 -0.16
CA ASP A 6 -1.51 -4.00 -0.27
C ASP A 6 -1.59 -5.05 0.84
N HIS A 7 -1.40 -6.29 0.43
CA HIS A 7 -1.26 -7.44 1.33
C HIS A 7 -0.01 -8.23 0.94
N THR A 8 0.61 -8.87 1.91
CA THR A 8 1.71 -9.80 1.65
C THR A 8 1.24 -10.93 0.75
N ALA A 9 1.86 -11.06 -0.41
CA ALA A 9 1.48 -12.07 -1.40
C ALA A 9 2.00 -13.46 -0.98
N GLU A 10 1.10 -14.39 -0.64
CA GLU A 10 1.47 -15.78 -0.34
C GLU A 10 2.34 -16.43 -1.43
N ALA A 11 2.08 -16.09 -2.71
CA ALA A 11 2.86 -16.61 -3.82
C ALA A 11 4.34 -16.25 -3.72
N VAL A 12 4.67 -15.06 -3.23
CA VAL A 12 6.06 -14.61 -3.01
C VAL A 12 6.69 -15.42 -1.87
N LEU A 13 5.97 -15.63 -0.76
CA LEU A 13 6.45 -16.46 0.35
C LEU A 13 6.68 -17.90 -0.09
N LYS A 14 5.78 -18.46 -0.91
CA LYS A 14 5.94 -19.79 -1.51
C LYS A 14 7.18 -19.87 -2.40
N MET A 15 7.42 -18.87 -3.24
CA MET A 15 8.61 -18.82 -4.09
C MET A 15 9.90 -18.78 -3.27
N VAL A 16 9.96 -17.97 -2.22
CA VAL A 16 11.09 -17.86 -1.31
C VAL A 16 11.32 -19.22 -0.59
N ALA A 17 10.25 -19.80 -0.06
CA ALA A 17 10.31 -21.08 0.63
C ALA A 17 10.74 -22.27 -0.28
N MET A 18 10.55 -22.16 -1.58
CA MET A 18 10.95 -23.18 -2.57
C MET A 18 12.40 -22.99 -3.07
N GLY A 19 13.04 -21.88 -2.76
CA GLY A 19 14.38 -21.53 -3.25
C GLY A 19 15.52 -22.32 -2.61
N GLY A 20 15.27 -23.07 -1.54
CA GLY A 20 16.25 -23.89 -0.82
C GLY A 20 16.06 -25.39 -1.04
N THR A 21 16.92 -26.19 -0.41
CA THR A 21 16.90 -27.66 -0.48
C THR A 21 16.20 -28.32 0.72
N GLY A 22 15.84 -27.55 1.73
CA GLY A 22 15.20 -27.98 2.96
C GLY A 22 13.67 -28.02 2.91
N THR A 23 13.05 -28.08 4.08
CA THR A 23 11.60 -27.90 4.21
C THR A 23 11.22 -26.44 3.97
N PRO A 24 9.97 -26.13 3.58
CA PRO A 24 9.51 -24.73 3.45
C PRO A 24 9.78 -23.89 4.70
N LEU A 25 9.55 -24.45 5.89
CA LEU A 25 9.85 -23.82 7.17
C LEU A 25 11.35 -23.53 7.33
N GLY A 26 12.19 -24.53 7.07
CA GLY A 26 13.66 -24.40 7.17
C GLY A 26 14.21 -23.36 6.20
N ASN A 27 13.72 -23.36 4.95
CA ASN A 27 14.15 -22.39 3.94
C ASN A 27 13.75 -20.95 4.31
N LEU A 28 12.54 -20.72 4.86
CA LEU A 28 12.13 -19.40 5.35
C LEU A 28 12.99 -18.93 6.54
N LYS A 29 13.36 -19.87 7.45
CA LYS A 29 14.26 -19.54 8.56
C LYS A 29 15.65 -19.12 8.08
N GLU A 30 16.20 -19.82 7.08
CA GLU A 30 17.50 -19.46 6.49
C GLU A 30 17.48 -18.05 5.87
N MET A 31 16.34 -17.64 5.30
CA MET A 31 16.19 -16.30 4.72
C MET A 31 16.10 -15.19 5.76
N ASN A 32 15.72 -15.49 6.99
CA ASN A 32 15.58 -14.53 8.09
C ASN A 32 14.81 -13.26 7.70
N ILE A 33 13.60 -13.44 7.19
CA ILE A 33 12.77 -12.34 6.67
C ILE A 33 12.38 -11.39 7.80
N VAL A 34 12.53 -10.10 7.57
CA VAL A 34 12.11 -9.04 8.49
C VAL A 34 11.06 -8.17 7.78
N PRO A 35 9.81 -8.12 8.27
CA PRO A 35 8.81 -7.21 7.75
C PRO A 35 9.26 -5.76 7.93
N MET A 36 9.05 -4.92 6.93
CA MET A 36 9.34 -3.50 7.02
C MET A 36 8.10 -2.70 6.66
N SER A 37 7.70 -1.80 7.56
CA SER A 37 6.67 -0.80 7.31
C SER A 37 7.29 0.46 6.72
N LEU A 38 6.73 0.94 5.61
CA LEU A 38 7.16 2.15 4.93
C LEU A 38 5.95 3.07 4.74
N SER A 39 6.00 4.27 5.33
CA SER A 39 4.95 5.26 5.24
C SER A 39 5.47 6.53 4.57
N TYR A 40 4.84 6.92 3.48
CA TYR A 40 5.04 8.22 2.83
C TYR A 40 3.88 9.15 3.17
N GLU A 41 4.18 10.42 3.45
CA GLU A 41 3.13 11.44 3.59
C GLU A 41 2.42 11.69 2.26
N TYR A 42 3.20 11.67 1.14
CA TYR A 42 2.69 11.78 -0.22
C TYR A 42 3.29 10.71 -1.12
N ASP A 43 2.45 10.04 -1.91
CA ASP A 43 2.92 9.14 -2.97
C ASP A 43 3.09 9.92 -4.27
N PRO A 44 4.32 10.14 -4.75
CA PRO A 44 4.55 10.89 -5.98
C PRO A 44 3.94 10.24 -7.23
N CYS A 45 3.58 8.95 -7.17
CA CYS A 45 2.98 8.20 -8.26
C CYS A 45 1.46 8.06 -8.15
N ASP A 46 0.80 8.68 -7.19
CA ASP A 46 -0.64 8.50 -6.94
C ASP A 46 -1.51 8.79 -8.18
N TYR A 47 -1.27 9.91 -8.87
CA TYR A 47 -1.99 10.28 -10.08
C TYR A 47 -1.72 9.30 -11.25
N LEU A 48 -0.49 8.77 -11.37
CA LEU A 48 -0.15 7.77 -12.39
C LEU A 48 -0.86 6.44 -12.12
N LYS A 49 -0.95 6.05 -10.85
CA LYS A 49 -1.69 4.86 -10.43
C LYS A 49 -3.19 5.03 -10.69
N ALA A 50 -3.77 6.16 -10.31
CA ALA A 50 -5.18 6.46 -10.58
C ALA A 50 -5.50 6.45 -12.09
N GLN A 51 -4.64 7.07 -12.90
CA GLN A 51 -4.73 7.03 -14.36
C GLN A 51 -4.72 5.60 -14.90
N GLU A 52 -3.82 4.76 -14.42
CA GLU A 52 -3.74 3.36 -14.83
C GLU A 52 -5.00 2.58 -14.45
N PHE A 53 -5.60 2.85 -13.28
CA PHE A 53 -6.87 2.24 -12.88
C PHE A 53 -7.99 2.58 -13.87
N GLN A 54 -8.12 3.85 -14.26
CA GLN A 54 -9.14 4.22 -15.24
C GLN A 54 -8.87 3.59 -16.61
N LEU A 55 -7.64 3.65 -17.10
CA LEU A 55 -7.30 3.06 -18.40
C LEU A 55 -7.58 1.55 -18.45
N LYS A 56 -7.33 0.83 -17.35
CA LYS A 56 -7.66 -0.61 -17.23
C LYS A 56 -9.17 -0.85 -17.12
N ARG A 57 -9.91 0.02 -16.44
CA ARG A 57 -11.37 -0.05 -16.36
C ARG A 57 -12.00 0.12 -17.73
N ASP A 58 -11.52 1.09 -18.49
CA ASP A 58 -12.12 1.51 -19.77
C ASP A 58 -11.66 0.64 -20.93
N ASN A 59 -10.52 -0.04 -20.80
CA ASN A 59 -9.97 -0.95 -21.82
C ASN A 59 -9.32 -2.18 -21.15
N ALA A 60 -10.01 -3.33 -21.26
CA ALA A 60 -9.53 -4.61 -20.70
C ALA A 60 -8.19 -5.08 -21.29
N ASP A 61 -7.84 -4.66 -22.50
CA ASP A 61 -6.60 -5.00 -23.18
C ASP A 61 -5.46 -4.00 -22.87
N PHE A 62 -5.73 -2.98 -22.05
CA PHE A 62 -4.72 -2.00 -21.69
C PHE A 62 -3.50 -2.66 -21.02
N LYS A 63 -2.33 -2.37 -21.56
CA LYS A 63 -1.04 -2.78 -20.99
C LYS A 63 -0.13 -1.58 -20.91
N LYS A 64 0.55 -1.44 -19.79
CA LYS A 64 1.62 -0.45 -19.65
C LYS A 64 2.70 -0.68 -20.70
N SER A 65 3.18 0.40 -21.25
CA SER A 65 4.41 0.39 -22.06
C SER A 65 5.63 0.40 -21.15
N ARG A 66 6.79 0.04 -21.72
CA ARG A 66 8.07 0.15 -21.02
C ARG A 66 8.39 1.62 -20.64
N GLN A 67 7.93 2.58 -21.42
CA GLN A 67 8.09 4.00 -21.13
C GLN A 67 7.27 4.43 -19.91
N ASP A 68 6.05 3.92 -19.76
CA ASP A 68 5.22 4.17 -18.58
C ASP A 68 5.88 3.63 -17.31
N ASP A 69 6.49 2.45 -17.38
CA ASP A 69 7.22 1.87 -16.25
C ASP A 69 8.44 2.71 -15.87
N LEU A 70 9.21 3.19 -16.85
CA LEU A 70 10.34 4.08 -16.61
C LEU A 70 9.89 5.41 -15.99
N LEU A 71 8.81 6.00 -16.50
CA LEU A 71 8.23 7.24 -15.95
C LEU A 71 7.79 7.03 -14.50
N ASN A 72 7.10 5.91 -14.20
CA ASN A 72 6.69 5.58 -12.84
C ASN A 72 7.90 5.42 -11.90
N MET A 73 8.94 4.73 -12.33
CA MET A 73 10.17 4.58 -11.54
C MET A 73 10.85 5.92 -11.29
N GLN A 74 11.02 6.74 -12.32
CA GLN A 74 11.63 8.07 -12.21
C GLN A 74 10.81 8.97 -11.27
N THR A 75 9.48 9.00 -11.43
CA THR A 75 8.57 9.78 -10.60
C THR A 75 8.62 9.29 -9.14
N GLY A 76 8.63 7.97 -8.94
CA GLY A 76 8.72 7.37 -7.61
C GLY A 76 10.04 7.68 -6.89
N ILE A 77 11.17 7.72 -7.61
CA ILE A 77 12.48 8.02 -7.02
C ILE A 77 12.64 9.52 -6.74
N LEU A 78 12.35 10.37 -7.71
CA LEU A 78 12.64 11.81 -7.67
C LEU A 78 11.50 12.66 -7.09
N GLY A 79 10.28 12.13 -7.08
CA GLY A 79 9.11 12.90 -6.66
C GLY A 79 9.09 13.22 -5.17
N PHE A 80 8.42 14.31 -4.83
CA PHE A 80 8.25 14.76 -3.45
C PHE A 80 7.38 13.78 -2.66
N LYS A 81 7.85 13.39 -1.47
CA LYS A 81 7.20 12.41 -0.59
C LYS A 81 6.74 12.99 0.75
N GLY A 82 7.08 14.26 1.02
CA GLY A 82 6.89 14.84 2.35
C GLY A 82 7.75 14.12 3.39
N HIS A 83 7.14 13.78 4.50
CA HIS A 83 7.78 12.94 5.50
C HIS A 83 7.81 11.47 5.06
N VAL A 84 8.94 10.83 5.32
CA VAL A 84 9.13 9.40 5.08
C VAL A 84 9.46 8.73 6.41
N HIS A 85 8.73 7.69 6.73
CA HIS A 85 8.93 6.92 7.95
C HIS A 85 9.02 5.44 7.61
N PHE A 86 9.97 4.74 8.20
CA PHE A 86 10.06 3.30 8.09
C PHE A 86 10.42 2.67 9.42
N VAL A 87 9.87 1.49 9.66
CA VAL A 87 10.09 0.69 10.87
C VAL A 87 10.42 -0.73 10.45
N MET A 88 11.52 -1.25 10.97
CA MET A 88 11.82 -2.68 10.85
C MET A 88 11.01 -3.41 11.92
N GLY A 89 10.29 -4.43 11.51
CA GLY A 89 9.53 -5.29 12.40
C GLY A 89 10.37 -6.40 13.02
N THR A 90 9.70 -7.35 13.66
CA THR A 90 10.30 -8.53 14.27
C THR A 90 10.65 -9.56 13.19
N PRO A 91 11.84 -10.18 13.19
CA PRO A 91 12.14 -11.28 12.29
C PRO A 91 11.11 -12.39 12.40
N ILE A 92 10.65 -12.93 11.26
CA ILE A 92 9.63 -14.00 11.29
C ILE A 92 10.14 -15.25 12.02
N ASN A 93 11.44 -15.45 12.10
CA ASN A 93 12.07 -16.56 12.81
C ASN A 93 11.67 -16.66 14.28
N ASP A 94 11.35 -15.52 14.92
CA ASP A 94 11.02 -15.49 16.35
C ASP A 94 9.68 -16.19 16.66
N TRP A 95 8.82 -16.34 15.66
CA TRP A 95 7.49 -16.96 15.83
C TRP A 95 7.16 -18.02 14.79
N LEU A 96 8.04 -18.27 13.81
CA LEU A 96 7.77 -19.16 12.69
C LEU A 96 7.58 -20.62 13.15
N ASP A 97 8.25 -21.05 14.24
CA ASP A 97 8.11 -22.40 14.80
C ASP A 97 6.72 -22.69 15.34
N GLU A 98 5.98 -21.66 15.74
CA GLU A 98 4.59 -21.82 16.18
C GLU A 98 3.67 -22.34 15.07
N LEU A 99 4.11 -22.24 13.81
CA LEU A 99 3.35 -22.64 12.63
C LEU A 99 3.82 -24.01 12.06
N GLU A 100 4.72 -24.74 12.73
CA GLU A 100 5.22 -26.01 12.25
C GLU A 100 4.09 -27.04 12.02
N ASP A 101 3.10 -27.05 12.92
CA ASP A 101 1.93 -27.94 12.86
C ASP A 101 0.75 -27.34 12.09
N ALA A 102 0.90 -26.15 11.49
CA ALA A 102 -0.18 -25.53 10.74
C ALA A 102 -0.60 -26.38 9.52
N PRO A 103 -1.91 -26.47 9.21
CA PRO A 103 -2.37 -27.17 8.03
C PRO A 103 -1.64 -26.65 6.78
N LYS A 104 -1.14 -27.56 5.93
CA LYS A 104 -0.33 -27.22 4.76
C LYS A 104 -0.95 -26.15 3.85
N GLY A 105 -2.28 -26.10 3.75
CA GLY A 105 -3.00 -25.08 2.96
C GLY A 105 -3.07 -23.71 3.62
N GLN A 106 -2.80 -23.59 4.92
CA GLN A 106 -2.94 -22.35 5.70
C GLN A 106 -1.59 -21.72 6.08
N PHE A 107 -0.50 -22.50 6.06
CA PHE A 107 0.83 -22.08 6.51
C PHE A 107 1.29 -20.72 5.96
N PHE A 108 1.26 -20.55 4.65
CA PHE A 108 1.70 -19.29 4.04
C PHE A 108 0.70 -18.13 4.26
N GLY A 109 -0.59 -18.45 4.36
CA GLY A 109 -1.62 -17.47 4.70
C GLY A 109 -1.45 -16.91 6.10
N GLU A 110 -1.15 -17.77 7.08
CA GLU A 110 -0.87 -17.36 8.47
C GLU A 110 0.39 -16.48 8.56
N ILE A 111 1.46 -16.85 7.83
CA ILE A 111 2.68 -16.02 7.77
C ILE A 111 2.35 -14.65 7.19
N ALA A 112 1.67 -14.60 6.03
CA ALA A 112 1.29 -13.36 5.38
C ALA A 112 0.46 -12.47 6.31
N GLN A 113 -0.56 -13.02 6.97
CA GLN A 113 -1.41 -12.28 7.89
C GLN A 113 -0.67 -11.76 9.13
N ARG A 114 0.28 -12.52 9.68
CA ARG A 114 1.11 -12.04 10.80
C ARG A 114 2.03 -10.92 10.37
N MET A 115 2.66 -11.03 9.19
CA MET A 115 3.47 -9.96 8.63
C MET A 115 2.65 -8.70 8.37
N ASP A 116 1.47 -8.84 7.76
CA ASP A 116 0.57 -7.71 7.49
C ASP A 116 0.13 -7.01 8.77
N ARG A 117 -0.27 -7.76 9.81
CA ARG A 117 -0.63 -7.18 11.11
C ARG A 117 0.50 -6.36 11.71
N GLU A 118 1.73 -6.84 11.62
CA GLU A 118 2.89 -6.11 12.13
C GLU A 118 3.18 -4.86 11.30
N ILE A 119 3.13 -4.96 9.96
CA ILE A 119 3.29 -3.83 9.06
C ILE A 119 2.24 -2.75 9.35
N TYR A 120 0.97 -3.14 9.48
CA TYR A 120 -0.14 -2.21 9.72
C TYR A 120 -0.07 -1.52 11.08
N ARG A 121 0.37 -2.22 12.14
CA ARG A 121 0.62 -1.62 13.46
C ARG A 121 1.72 -0.58 13.43
N ASN A 122 2.72 -0.77 12.58
CA ASN A 122 3.90 0.07 12.47
C ASN A 122 3.72 1.24 11.47
N TYR A 123 2.54 1.41 10.87
CA TYR A 123 2.29 2.55 10.00
C TYR A 123 2.44 3.87 10.76
N ARG A 124 3.13 4.82 10.15
CA ARG A 124 3.02 6.23 10.51
C ARG A 124 1.93 6.84 9.65
N LEU A 125 0.82 7.19 10.30
CA LEU A 125 -0.29 7.88 9.64
C LEU A 125 -0.09 9.39 9.77
N PHE A 126 -0.34 10.09 8.67
CA PHE A 126 -0.24 11.55 8.58
C PHE A 126 -1.63 12.17 8.52
N PRO A 127 -1.80 13.46 8.83
CA PRO A 127 -3.10 14.14 8.75
C PRO A 127 -3.83 13.93 7.43
N GLY A 128 -3.09 13.90 6.30
CA GLY A 128 -3.63 13.62 4.97
C GLY A 128 -4.29 12.25 4.82
N ASN A 129 -3.80 11.22 5.54
CA ASN A 129 -4.40 9.89 5.53
C ASN A 129 -5.81 9.90 6.15
N TYR A 130 -5.94 10.54 7.30
CA TYR A 130 -7.22 10.66 8.01
C TYR A 130 -8.20 11.55 7.26
N ALA A 131 -7.73 12.67 6.71
CA ALA A 131 -8.55 13.52 5.85
C ALA A 131 -9.06 12.77 4.61
N ALA A 132 -8.22 11.94 4.00
CA ALA A 132 -8.62 11.10 2.87
C ALA A 132 -9.69 10.06 3.26
N ALA A 133 -9.56 9.43 4.44
CA ALA A 133 -10.54 8.47 4.94
C ALA A 133 -11.92 9.11 5.13
N ASP A 134 -11.97 10.28 5.75
CA ASP A 134 -13.22 11.01 5.96
C ASP A 134 -13.81 11.51 4.63
N LEU A 135 -12.97 12.03 3.72
CA LEU A 135 -13.42 12.48 2.39
C LEU A 135 -13.96 11.33 1.53
N LEU A 136 -13.37 10.15 1.64
CA LEU A 136 -13.81 8.96 0.90
C LEU A 136 -15.14 8.42 1.42
N ARG A 137 -15.34 8.42 2.74
CA ARG A 137 -16.55 7.94 3.41
C ARG A 137 -17.65 9.00 3.51
N GLY A 138 -17.33 10.26 3.25
CA GLY A 138 -18.26 11.38 3.42
C GLY A 138 -18.68 11.63 4.88
N ASN A 139 -17.77 11.38 5.82
CA ASN A 139 -17.99 11.54 7.26
C ASN A 139 -16.90 12.44 7.90
N SER A 140 -16.79 12.41 9.23
CA SER A 140 -15.81 13.16 10.02
C SER A 140 -15.32 12.33 11.22
N ASP A 141 -15.25 11.02 11.08
CA ASP A 141 -14.93 10.11 12.18
C ASP A 141 -13.50 10.30 12.67
N HIS A 142 -12.61 10.79 11.79
CA HIS A 142 -11.20 11.01 12.08
C HIS A 142 -10.85 12.51 12.29
N ALA A 143 -11.83 13.40 12.42
CA ALA A 143 -11.61 14.84 12.50
C ALA A 143 -10.70 15.30 13.65
N THR A 144 -10.47 14.47 14.66
CA THR A 144 -9.51 14.74 15.75
C THR A 144 -8.05 14.56 15.36
N HIS A 145 -7.77 13.94 14.22
CA HIS A 145 -6.41 13.62 13.75
C HIS A 145 -5.84 14.64 12.75
N TYR A 146 -6.61 15.64 12.38
CA TYR A 146 -6.19 16.71 11.49
C TYR A 146 -6.88 18.03 11.80
N SER A 147 -6.23 19.14 11.50
CA SER A 147 -6.80 20.48 11.54
C SER A 147 -7.55 20.83 10.24
N ALA A 148 -8.35 21.89 10.28
CA ALA A 148 -9.00 22.43 9.07
C ALA A 148 -7.98 22.84 7.99
N ASP A 149 -6.84 23.40 8.40
CA ASP A 149 -5.79 23.82 7.48
C ASP A 149 -5.07 22.61 6.83
N GLU A 150 -4.81 21.55 7.60
CA GLU A 150 -4.22 20.32 7.06
C GLU A 150 -5.16 19.63 6.07
N LYS A 151 -6.47 19.59 6.37
CA LYS A 151 -7.47 19.10 5.43
C LYS A 151 -7.49 19.93 4.14
N ALA A 152 -7.55 21.24 4.25
CA ALA A 152 -7.55 22.13 3.09
C ALA A 152 -6.26 21.99 2.27
N HIS A 153 -5.12 21.78 2.93
CA HIS A 153 -3.84 21.52 2.27
C HIS A 153 -3.89 20.20 1.47
N PHE A 154 -4.40 19.13 2.07
CA PHE A 154 -4.55 17.85 1.40
C PHE A 154 -5.53 17.92 0.22
N GLU A 155 -6.67 18.62 0.36
CA GLU A 155 -7.62 18.83 -0.73
C GLU A 155 -7.00 19.61 -1.91
N LYS A 156 -6.19 20.62 -1.60
CA LYS A 156 -5.41 21.36 -2.62
C LYS A 156 -4.40 20.46 -3.32
N TYR A 157 -3.70 19.62 -2.57
CA TYR A 157 -2.78 18.61 -3.11
C TYR A 157 -3.52 17.65 -4.05
N LEU A 158 -4.63 17.05 -3.59
CA LEU A 158 -5.46 16.13 -4.37
C LEU A 158 -5.92 16.76 -5.70
N LYS A 159 -6.40 18.01 -5.65
CA LYS A 159 -6.76 18.76 -6.86
C LYS A 159 -5.58 18.94 -7.81
N GLY A 160 -4.39 19.20 -7.27
CA GLY A 160 -3.16 19.32 -8.05
C GLY A 160 -2.77 18.00 -8.73
N GLN A 161 -2.94 16.85 -8.04
CA GLN A 161 -2.65 15.53 -8.60
C GLN A 161 -3.65 15.16 -9.71
N LEU A 162 -4.95 15.42 -9.49
CA LEU A 162 -5.97 15.22 -10.51
C LEU A 162 -5.71 16.05 -11.78
N ALA A 163 -5.22 17.28 -11.63
CA ALA A 163 -4.91 18.15 -12.76
C ALA A 163 -3.75 17.64 -13.64
N LYS A 164 -2.88 16.77 -13.11
CA LYS A 164 -1.78 16.15 -13.87
C LYS A 164 -2.26 15.03 -14.80
N ILE A 165 -3.45 14.49 -14.58
CA ILE A 165 -3.98 13.38 -15.36
C ILE A 165 -4.58 13.92 -16.65
N ASP A 166 -3.98 13.55 -17.79
CA ASP A 166 -4.44 13.89 -19.14
C ASP A 166 -4.70 12.61 -19.93
N ILE A 167 -5.94 12.17 -19.91
CA ILE A 167 -6.40 10.94 -20.61
C ILE A 167 -7.76 11.19 -21.28
N PRO A 168 -8.05 10.49 -22.37
CA PRO A 168 -9.38 10.51 -22.99
C PRO A 168 -10.48 10.11 -22.00
N ASN A 169 -11.65 10.77 -22.11
CA ASN A 169 -12.83 10.48 -21.27
C ASN A 169 -12.53 10.48 -19.76
N LYS A 170 -11.67 11.40 -19.31
CA LYS A 170 -11.28 11.54 -17.91
C LYS A 170 -12.51 11.57 -16.99
N ASP A 171 -12.60 10.57 -16.12
CA ASP A 171 -13.61 10.45 -15.06
C ASP A 171 -13.04 10.98 -13.75
N GLU A 172 -13.23 12.27 -13.51
CA GLU A 172 -12.62 12.95 -12.37
C GLU A 172 -13.08 12.40 -11.02
N SER A 173 -14.35 11.98 -10.91
CA SER A 173 -14.87 11.36 -9.69
C SER A 173 -14.21 10.03 -9.40
N PHE A 174 -14.12 9.16 -10.40
CA PHE A 174 -13.44 7.87 -10.27
C PHE A 174 -11.96 8.04 -9.89
N LEU A 175 -11.25 8.93 -10.60
CA LEU A 175 -9.83 9.19 -10.34
C LEU A 175 -9.59 9.74 -8.93
N ARG A 176 -10.46 10.65 -8.49
CA ARG A 176 -10.44 11.20 -7.14
C ARG A 176 -10.56 10.08 -6.10
N ASP A 177 -11.54 9.22 -6.26
CA ASP A 177 -11.76 8.12 -5.32
C ASP A 177 -10.58 7.14 -5.31
N ARG A 178 -9.96 6.85 -6.46
CA ARG A 178 -8.74 6.02 -6.52
C ARG A 178 -7.56 6.64 -5.78
N ILE A 179 -7.36 7.96 -5.88
CA ILE A 179 -6.31 8.64 -5.11
C ILE A 179 -6.66 8.62 -3.61
N LEU A 180 -7.89 8.95 -3.25
CA LEU A 180 -8.32 8.94 -1.84
C LEU A 180 -8.14 7.56 -1.19
N GLU A 181 -8.45 6.47 -1.88
CA GLU A 181 -8.25 5.11 -1.38
C GLU A 181 -6.79 4.81 -1.03
N MET A 182 -5.83 5.28 -1.84
CA MET A 182 -4.40 5.06 -1.57
C MET A 182 -3.97 5.69 -0.24
N TYR A 183 -4.56 6.84 0.12
CA TYR A 183 -4.27 7.52 1.39
C TYR A 183 -5.13 7.03 2.55
N ALA A 184 -6.37 6.57 2.30
CA ALA A 184 -7.30 6.13 3.31
C ALA A 184 -7.04 4.69 3.79
N ASN A 185 -6.65 3.79 2.87
CA ASN A 185 -6.46 2.37 3.20
C ASN A 185 -5.44 2.11 4.31
N PRO A 186 -4.32 2.85 4.43
CA PRO A 186 -3.45 2.72 5.59
C PRO A 186 -4.14 2.98 6.93
N VAL A 187 -5.12 3.90 6.99
CA VAL A 187 -5.93 4.13 8.21
C VAL A 187 -6.76 2.91 8.52
N PHE A 188 -7.50 2.41 7.54
CA PHE A 188 -8.39 1.25 7.72
C PHE A 188 -7.61 -0.03 8.07
N ASN A 189 -6.45 -0.24 7.45
CA ASN A 189 -5.58 -1.37 7.79
C ASN A 189 -5.05 -1.26 9.22
N HIS A 190 -4.60 -0.07 9.63
CA HIS A 190 -4.11 0.16 10.99
C HIS A 190 -5.21 -0.08 12.03
N GLU A 191 -6.41 0.46 11.81
CA GLU A 191 -7.57 0.25 12.70
C GLU A 191 -7.98 -1.22 12.81
N SER A 192 -7.81 -2.00 11.74
CA SER A 192 -8.18 -3.43 11.73
C SER A 192 -7.31 -4.30 12.63
N VAL A 193 -6.18 -3.79 13.12
CA VAL A 193 -5.19 -4.54 13.92
C VAL A 193 -4.96 -3.96 15.33
N LEU A 194 -5.72 -2.92 15.71
CA LEU A 194 -5.76 -2.37 17.06
C LEU A 194 -6.74 -3.14 17.93
#